data_6c288c4daf71b9a484712036efa6e3fe
#
_entry.id   6c288c4daf71b9a484712036efa6e3fe
#
_cell.length_a   1.000
_cell.length_b   1.000
_cell.length_c   1.000
_cell.angle_alpha   90.00
_cell.angle_beta   90.00
_cell.angle_gamma   90.00
#
_symmetry.space_group_name_H-M   'P 1'
#
loop_
_entity.id
_entity.type
_entity.pdbx_description
1 polymer ?
#
loop_
_entity_poly.entity_id
_entity_poly.type
_entity_poly.pdbx_seq_one_letter_code
_entity_poly.pdbx_strand_id
1 'polypeptide(L)'
;PGDYETEVCDMRLKDKLYDEAIQAANVALEKTPNHRGAIMCKALVFISQKMYLEANEELNYLINFLEKTIEDDDRTGIGTLAAAYANRGIINDRNKNYEEALQDYVKALGIDHEAVAGPGLGTIILNYKFKSSSVKERALYLNEQLQLPEDERVLKIEKLDEGQVMHKPGKL
;
A
#
# COMPACT_ATOMS: atom_id res chain seq x y z
N PRO A 1 3.25 18.26 14.22
CA PRO A 1 4.24 18.82 13.28
C PRO A 1 4.41 17.88 12.09
N GLY A 2 4.50 18.42 10.86
CA GLY A 2 4.67 17.62 9.66
C GLY A 2 3.37 17.20 8.94
N ASP A 3 2.22 17.37 9.57
CA ASP A 3 0.93 16.96 8.97
C ASP A 3 0.61 17.77 7.71
N TYR A 4 0.82 19.09 7.75
CA TYR A 4 0.60 19.95 6.59
C TYR A 4 1.48 19.54 5.39
N GLU A 5 2.76 19.27 5.62
CA GLU A 5 3.68 18.84 4.56
C GLU A 5 3.32 17.47 4.03
N THR A 6 2.78 16.60 4.88
CA THR A 6 2.27 15.30 4.47
C THR A 6 1.04 15.45 3.58
N GLU A 7 0.12 16.36 3.89
CA GLU A 7 -1.01 16.68 3.02
C GLU A 7 -0.55 17.26 1.67
N VAL A 8 0.48 18.14 1.69
CA VAL A 8 1.09 18.65 0.46
C VAL A 8 1.69 17.52 -0.37
N CYS A 9 2.44 16.61 0.26
CA CYS A 9 2.97 15.42 -0.43
C CYS A 9 1.85 14.67 -1.14
N ASP A 10 0.75 14.45 -0.46
CA ASP A 10 -0.41 13.73 -0.96
C ASP A 10 -1.08 14.41 -2.17
N MET A 11 -1.26 15.73 -2.10
CA MET A 11 -1.76 16.51 -3.23
C MET A 11 -0.82 16.44 -4.43
N ARG A 12 0.50 16.60 -4.21
CA ARG A 12 1.51 16.53 -5.27
C ARG A 12 1.57 15.15 -5.92
N LEU A 13 1.43 14.08 -5.12
CA LEU A 13 1.33 12.72 -5.64
C LEU A 13 0.12 12.54 -6.56
N LYS A 14 -1.06 13.06 -6.19
CA LYS A 14 -2.26 13.04 -7.04
C LYS A 14 -2.07 13.78 -8.36
N ASP A 15 -1.36 14.90 -8.31
CA ASP A 15 -1.03 15.71 -9.47
C ASP A 15 0.17 15.15 -10.29
N LYS A 16 0.74 14.02 -9.85
CA LYS A 16 1.93 13.36 -10.43
C LYS A 16 3.18 14.24 -10.41
N LEU A 17 3.24 15.19 -9.49
CA LEU A 17 4.40 16.05 -9.24
C LEU A 17 5.32 15.35 -8.22
N TYR A 18 5.99 14.30 -8.65
CA TYR A 18 6.69 13.35 -7.78
C TYR A 18 7.84 13.97 -7.01
N ASP A 19 8.65 14.82 -7.65
CA ASP A 19 9.79 15.48 -7.00
C ASP A 19 9.31 16.44 -5.90
N GLU A 20 8.24 17.20 -6.16
CA GLU A 20 7.63 18.09 -5.17
C GLU A 20 6.98 17.30 -4.02
N ALA A 21 6.38 16.15 -4.33
CA ALA A 21 5.83 15.25 -3.31
C ALA A 21 6.92 14.73 -2.37
N ILE A 22 8.04 14.24 -2.92
CA ILE A 22 9.20 13.79 -2.13
C ILE A 22 9.78 14.93 -1.28
N GLN A 23 9.90 16.11 -1.84
CA GLN A 23 10.40 17.30 -1.11
C GLN A 23 9.48 17.61 0.09
N ALA A 24 8.17 17.63 -0.11
CA ALA A 24 7.21 17.87 0.97
C ALA A 24 7.31 16.80 2.07
N ALA A 25 7.39 15.52 1.69
CA ALA A 25 7.56 14.43 2.65
C ALA A 25 8.88 14.56 3.44
N ASN A 26 9.98 14.95 2.79
CA ASN A 26 11.26 15.15 3.47
C ASN A 26 11.18 16.29 4.49
N VAL A 27 10.51 17.42 4.15
CA VAL A 27 10.29 18.52 5.10
C VAL A 27 9.44 18.06 6.29
N ALA A 28 8.43 17.20 6.07
CA ALA A 28 7.67 16.60 7.17
C ALA A 28 8.56 15.76 8.09
N LEU A 29 9.47 14.96 7.51
CA LEU A 29 10.40 14.10 8.26
C LEU A 29 11.50 14.88 8.99
N GLU A 30 11.93 16.04 8.49
CA GLU A 30 12.80 16.95 9.22
C GLU A 30 12.13 17.50 10.49
N LYS A 31 10.82 17.76 10.43
CA LYS A 31 10.04 18.22 11.59
C LYS A 31 9.68 17.11 12.55
N THR A 32 9.41 15.93 12.05
CA THR A 32 8.99 14.75 12.82
C THR A 32 9.62 13.50 12.18
N PRO A 33 10.79 13.04 12.68
CA PRO A 33 11.58 11.99 12.03
C PRO A 33 10.86 10.68 11.78
N ASN A 34 9.85 10.31 12.52
CA ASN A 34 9.09 9.08 12.33
C ASN A 34 7.65 9.35 11.91
N HIS A 35 7.43 10.43 11.16
CA HIS A 35 6.10 10.79 10.70
C HIS A 35 5.56 9.74 9.72
N ARG A 36 4.72 8.84 10.23
CA ARG A 36 4.22 7.67 9.48
C ARG A 36 3.54 8.02 8.15
N GLY A 37 2.79 9.13 8.11
CA GLY A 37 2.15 9.61 6.88
C GLY A 37 3.15 10.05 5.82
N ALA A 38 4.22 10.74 6.21
CA ALA A 38 5.27 11.18 5.29
C ALA A 38 6.06 10.00 4.72
N ILE A 39 6.40 9.00 5.55
CA ILE A 39 7.06 7.77 5.10
C ILE A 39 6.16 7.01 4.12
N MET A 40 4.88 6.85 4.45
CA MET A 40 3.91 6.21 3.54
C MET A 40 3.80 6.99 2.22
N CYS A 41 3.71 8.31 2.25
CA CYS A 41 3.62 9.12 1.04
C CYS A 41 4.85 8.94 0.15
N LYS A 42 6.07 8.94 0.70
CA LYS A 42 7.29 8.62 -0.04
C LYS A 42 7.21 7.24 -0.72
N ALA A 43 6.81 6.22 0.04
CA ALA A 43 6.64 4.87 -0.51
C ALA A 43 5.65 4.87 -1.69
N LEU A 44 4.51 5.54 -1.58
CA LEU A 44 3.51 5.64 -2.65
C LEU A 44 4.04 6.39 -3.88
N VAL A 45 4.84 7.44 -3.69
CA VAL A 45 5.51 8.16 -4.79
C VAL A 45 6.46 7.20 -5.52
N PHE A 46 7.30 6.46 -4.81
CA PHE A 46 8.23 5.52 -5.41
C PHE A 46 7.50 4.38 -6.13
N ILE A 47 6.40 3.84 -5.59
CA ILE A 47 5.58 2.85 -6.30
C ILE A 47 5.03 3.43 -7.61
N SER A 48 4.55 4.68 -7.59
CA SER A 48 4.01 5.37 -8.78
C SER A 48 5.05 5.52 -9.88
N GLN A 49 6.31 5.71 -9.49
CA GLN A 49 7.45 5.80 -10.40
C GLN A 49 8.08 4.43 -10.76
N LYS A 50 7.51 3.33 -10.24
CA LYS A 50 8.05 1.96 -10.35
C LYS A 50 9.45 1.80 -9.74
N MET A 51 9.81 2.65 -8.81
CA MET A 51 11.02 2.58 -8.01
C MET A 51 10.80 1.64 -6.82
N TYR A 52 10.69 0.35 -7.11
CA TYR A 52 10.23 -0.63 -6.11
C TYR A 52 11.25 -0.92 -5.02
N LEU A 53 12.53 -0.73 -5.29
CA LEU A 53 13.58 -0.91 -4.27
C LEU A 53 13.44 0.16 -3.18
N GLU A 54 13.39 1.43 -3.58
CA GLU A 54 13.24 2.58 -2.69
C GLU A 54 11.90 2.52 -1.95
N ALA A 55 10.83 2.12 -2.64
CA ALA A 55 9.52 1.94 -2.02
C ALA A 55 9.57 0.85 -0.93
N ASN A 56 10.25 -0.27 -1.17
CA ASN A 56 10.40 -1.33 -0.18
C ASN A 56 11.23 -0.90 1.03
N GLU A 57 12.25 -0.08 0.86
CA GLU A 57 13.02 0.48 1.97
C GLU A 57 12.13 1.30 2.92
N GLU A 58 11.33 2.20 2.36
CA GLU A 58 10.38 3.01 3.15
C GLU A 58 9.31 2.15 3.83
N LEU A 59 8.73 1.18 3.12
CA LEU A 59 7.71 0.29 3.67
C LEU A 59 8.26 -0.63 4.76
N ASN A 60 9.45 -1.19 4.57
CA ASN A 60 10.11 -2.03 5.57
C ASN A 60 10.41 -1.23 6.84
N TYR A 61 10.92 -0.01 6.68
CA TYR A 61 11.13 0.88 7.82
C TYR A 61 9.82 1.16 8.56
N LEU A 62 8.77 1.53 7.84
CA LEU A 62 7.47 1.87 8.41
C LEU A 62 6.83 0.67 9.13
N ILE A 63 6.86 -0.51 8.54
CA ILE A 63 6.37 -1.74 9.15
C ILE A 63 7.11 -2.02 10.45
N ASN A 64 8.44 -2.04 10.41
CA ASN A 64 9.26 -2.30 11.60
C ASN A 64 9.05 -1.28 12.73
N PHE A 65 8.83 -0.01 12.36
CA PHE A 65 8.54 1.05 13.32
C PHE A 65 7.16 0.86 13.94
N LEU A 66 6.13 0.65 13.13
CA LEU A 66 4.75 0.52 13.60
C LEU A 66 4.56 -0.76 14.44
N GLU A 67 5.14 -1.89 14.06
CA GLU A 67 5.05 -3.13 14.85
C GLU A 67 5.61 -3.01 16.27
N LYS A 68 6.49 -2.04 16.50
CA LYS A 68 7.10 -1.81 17.83
C LYS A 68 6.42 -0.70 18.63
N THR A 69 5.69 0.19 17.97
CA THR A 69 5.22 1.44 18.58
C THR A 69 3.72 1.62 18.57
N ILE A 70 3.00 0.79 17.80
CA ILE A 70 1.55 0.90 17.71
C ILE A 70 0.88 0.40 18.99
N GLU A 71 -0.13 1.13 19.46
CA GLU A 71 -0.98 0.76 20.58
C GLU A 71 -2.31 0.20 20.07
N ASP A 72 -3.02 -0.60 20.87
CA ASP A 72 -4.24 -1.29 20.47
C ASP A 72 -5.39 -0.34 20.07
N ASP A 73 -5.39 0.88 20.57
CA ASP A 73 -6.36 1.93 20.28
C ASP A 73 -5.92 2.90 19.19
N ASP A 74 -4.69 2.78 18.66
CA ASP A 74 -4.17 3.61 17.56
C ASP A 74 -4.75 3.17 16.20
N ARG A 75 -6.01 3.52 15.95
CA ARG A 75 -6.71 3.17 14.71
C ARG A 75 -5.99 3.62 13.45
N THR A 76 -5.38 4.81 13.48
CA THR A 76 -4.64 5.34 12.33
C THR A 76 -3.35 4.54 12.10
N GLY A 77 -2.63 4.19 13.16
CA GLY A 77 -1.44 3.36 13.06
C GLY A 77 -1.74 1.95 12.56
N ILE A 78 -2.81 1.32 13.07
CA ILE A 78 -3.29 0.01 12.62
C ILE A 78 -3.61 0.04 11.13
N GLY A 79 -4.38 1.03 10.66
CA GLY A 79 -4.71 1.19 9.24
C GLY A 79 -3.47 1.46 8.38
N THR A 80 -2.51 2.25 8.87
CA THR A 80 -1.24 2.51 8.18
C THR A 80 -0.39 1.25 8.07
N LEU A 81 -0.31 0.43 9.13
CA LEU A 81 0.41 -0.84 9.11
C LEU A 81 -0.19 -1.82 8.11
N ALA A 82 -1.52 -1.95 8.09
CA ALA A 82 -2.22 -2.78 7.12
C ALA A 82 -1.95 -2.32 5.68
N ALA A 83 -2.02 -1.00 5.42
CA ALA A 83 -1.70 -0.43 4.11
C ALA A 83 -0.24 -0.63 3.71
N ALA A 84 0.69 -0.56 4.65
CA ALA A 84 2.11 -0.80 4.38
C ALA A 84 2.37 -2.26 3.93
N TYR A 85 1.79 -3.23 4.61
CA TYR A 85 1.84 -4.63 4.18
C TYR A 85 1.17 -4.83 2.81
N ALA A 86 -0.02 -4.26 2.58
CA ALA A 86 -0.72 -4.37 1.30
C ALA A 86 0.11 -3.79 0.14
N ASN A 87 0.72 -2.64 0.33
CA ASN A 87 1.57 -2.00 -0.68
C ASN A 87 2.86 -2.79 -0.94
N ARG A 88 3.48 -3.37 0.08
CA ARG A 88 4.64 -4.27 -0.11
C ARG A 88 4.22 -5.54 -0.85
N GLY A 89 3.06 -6.09 -0.55
CA GLY A 89 2.48 -7.20 -1.30
C GLY A 89 2.29 -6.87 -2.79
N ILE A 90 1.80 -5.66 -3.12
CA ILE A 90 1.68 -5.19 -4.51
C ILE A 90 3.05 -5.13 -5.21
N ILE A 91 4.09 -4.66 -4.53
CA ILE A 91 5.46 -4.64 -5.08
C ILE A 91 5.95 -6.07 -5.34
N ASN A 92 5.78 -6.97 -4.37
CA ASN A 92 6.13 -8.38 -4.52
C ASN A 92 5.40 -9.03 -5.69
N ASP A 93 4.10 -8.79 -5.82
CA ASP A 93 3.26 -9.30 -6.91
C ASP A 93 3.78 -8.80 -8.29
N ARG A 94 4.08 -7.52 -8.41
CA ARG A 94 4.65 -6.93 -9.63
C ARG A 94 6.05 -7.47 -9.97
N ASN A 95 6.82 -7.82 -8.96
CA ASN A 95 8.13 -8.45 -9.09
C ASN A 95 8.07 -9.97 -9.27
N LYS A 96 6.87 -10.56 -9.35
CA LYS A 96 6.61 -11.99 -9.47
C LYS A 96 7.05 -12.83 -8.25
N ASN A 97 7.20 -12.19 -7.10
CA ASN A 97 7.43 -12.85 -5.82
C ASN A 97 6.06 -13.17 -5.20
N TYR A 98 5.38 -14.15 -5.77
CA TYR A 98 3.95 -14.38 -5.50
C TYR A 98 3.67 -14.94 -4.11
N GLU A 99 4.56 -15.77 -3.58
CA GLU A 99 4.47 -16.32 -2.22
C GLU A 99 4.59 -15.19 -1.18
N GLU A 100 5.58 -14.33 -1.33
CA GLU A 100 5.81 -13.16 -0.46
C GLU A 100 4.65 -12.16 -0.60
N ALA A 101 4.13 -11.97 -1.82
CA ALA A 101 2.97 -11.13 -2.04
C ALA A 101 1.74 -11.67 -1.28
N LEU A 102 1.48 -12.97 -1.37
CA LEU A 102 0.38 -13.60 -0.64
C LEU A 102 0.55 -13.45 0.88
N GLN A 103 1.76 -13.67 1.41
CA GLN A 103 2.04 -13.49 2.83
C GLN A 103 1.74 -12.06 3.30
N ASP A 104 2.17 -11.07 2.55
CA ASP A 104 1.93 -9.65 2.86
C ASP A 104 0.44 -9.30 2.77
N TYR A 105 -0.28 -9.80 1.78
CA TYR A 105 -1.72 -9.59 1.66
C TYR A 105 -2.50 -10.23 2.82
N VAL A 106 -2.16 -11.45 3.20
CA VAL A 106 -2.79 -12.13 4.34
C VAL A 106 -2.49 -11.37 5.64
N LYS A 107 -1.27 -10.88 5.81
CA LYS A 107 -0.89 -10.08 6.97
C LYS A 107 -1.70 -8.79 7.05
N ALA A 108 -1.82 -8.06 5.93
CA ALA A 108 -2.62 -6.84 5.85
C ALA A 108 -4.09 -7.06 6.21
N LEU A 109 -4.71 -8.11 5.67
CA LEU A 109 -6.09 -8.49 5.96
C LEU A 109 -6.30 -8.88 7.42
N GLY A 110 -5.31 -9.52 8.05
CA GLY A 110 -5.36 -9.90 9.47
C GLY A 110 -5.22 -8.72 10.41
N ILE A 111 -4.54 -7.63 9.99
CA ILE A 111 -4.36 -6.41 10.79
C ILE A 111 -5.61 -5.53 10.71
N ASP A 112 -6.07 -5.19 9.52
CA ASP A 112 -7.28 -4.39 9.30
C ASP A 112 -7.92 -4.77 7.97
N HIS A 113 -8.89 -5.69 8.05
CA HIS A 113 -9.62 -6.18 6.88
C HIS A 113 -10.39 -5.06 6.16
N GLU A 114 -10.96 -4.11 6.90
CA GLU A 114 -11.75 -3.03 6.30
C GLU A 114 -10.87 -2.00 5.60
N ALA A 115 -9.72 -1.66 6.17
CA ALA A 115 -8.80 -0.68 5.58
C ALA A 115 -8.24 -1.13 4.23
N VAL A 116 -8.13 -2.44 3.99
CA VAL A 116 -7.53 -3.00 2.77
C VAL A 116 -8.50 -3.78 1.89
N ALA A 117 -9.77 -3.87 2.27
CA ALA A 117 -10.79 -4.62 1.51
C ALA A 117 -11.13 -4.00 0.14
N GLY A 118 -10.69 -2.78 -0.11
CA GLY A 118 -11.02 -2.03 -1.32
C GLY A 118 -12.24 -1.11 -1.13
N PRO A 119 -12.63 -0.37 -2.16
CA PRO A 119 -13.73 0.57 -2.07
C PRO A 119 -15.04 -0.13 -1.75
N GLY A 120 -15.80 0.37 -0.78
CA GLY A 120 -17.13 -0.14 -0.45
C GLY A 120 -18.11 0.02 -1.62
N LEU A 121 -19.21 -0.74 -1.57
CA LEU A 121 -20.27 -0.74 -2.61
C LEU A 121 -20.71 0.65 -3.05
N GLY A 122 -20.81 1.61 -2.13
CA GLY A 122 -21.16 3.01 -2.43
C GLY A 122 -20.14 3.72 -3.29
N THR A 123 -18.85 3.42 -3.12
CA THR A 123 -17.76 3.98 -3.91
C THR A 123 -17.70 3.34 -5.31
N ILE A 124 -18.07 2.07 -5.42
CA ILE A 124 -18.17 1.35 -6.72
C ILE A 124 -19.29 1.95 -7.58
N ILE A 125 -20.41 2.30 -6.98
CA ILE A 125 -21.56 2.88 -7.70
C ILE A 125 -21.23 4.30 -8.20
N LEU A 126 -20.50 5.08 -7.43
CA LEU A 126 -20.15 6.47 -7.76
C LEU A 126 -18.93 6.60 -8.69
N ASN A 127 -18.03 5.62 -8.68
CA ASN A 127 -16.78 5.63 -9.44
C ASN A 127 -16.65 4.41 -10.35
N TYR A 128 -17.52 4.26 -11.32
CA TYR A 128 -17.53 3.17 -12.31
C TYR A 128 -16.19 3.00 -13.08
N LYS A 129 -15.24 3.92 -12.91
CA LYS A 129 -13.94 3.93 -13.58
C LYS A 129 -12.79 3.32 -12.74
N PHE A 130 -12.96 3.06 -11.46
CA PHE A 130 -11.92 2.50 -10.60
C PHE A 130 -12.23 1.04 -10.25
N LYS A 131 -11.88 0.14 -11.14
CA LYS A 131 -11.80 -1.30 -10.85
C LYS A 131 -10.54 -1.55 -10.04
N SER A 132 -10.56 -1.26 -8.74
CA SER A 132 -9.52 -1.78 -7.84
C SER A 132 -9.85 -3.22 -7.53
N SER A 133 -8.96 -4.17 -7.86
CA SER A 133 -9.05 -5.48 -7.25
C SER A 133 -8.77 -5.32 -5.76
N SER A 134 -9.63 -5.85 -4.90
CA SER A 134 -9.37 -5.81 -3.48
C SER A 134 -8.18 -6.72 -3.14
N VAL A 135 -7.43 -6.37 -2.11
CA VAL A 135 -6.36 -7.23 -1.56
C VAL A 135 -6.89 -8.64 -1.29
N LYS A 136 -8.11 -8.74 -0.78
CA LYS A 136 -8.78 -10.01 -0.51
C LYS A 136 -8.96 -10.87 -1.77
N GLU A 137 -9.45 -10.29 -2.85
CA GLU A 137 -9.67 -11.03 -4.11
C GLU A 137 -8.34 -11.52 -4.67
N ARG A 138 -7.31 -10.68 -4.66
CA ARG A 138 -5.99 -11.06 -5.14
C ARG A 138 -5.34 -12.12 -4.24
N ALA A 139 -5.47 -12.02 -2.93
CA ALA A 139 -4.97 -13.03 -1.98
C ALA A 139 -5.64 -14.39 -2.19
N LEU A 140 -6.96 -14.41 -2.34
CA LEU A 140 -7.70 -15.65 -2.62
C LEU A 140 -7.23 -16.28 -3.94
N TYR A 141 -7.12 -15.48 -4.99
CA TYR A 141 -6.67 -15.96 -6.29
C TYR A 141 -5.24 -16.52 -6.24
N LEU A 142 -4.29 -15.81 -5.63
CA LEU A 142 -2.93 -16.30 -5.48
C LEU A 142 -2.87 -17.57 -4.65
N ASN A 143 -3.64 -17.64 -3.57
CA ASN A 143 -3.69 -18.85 -2.74
C ASN A 143 -4.17 -20.08 -3.52
N GLU A 144 -5.18 -19.93 -4.38
CA GLU A 144 -5.67 -21.00 -5.25
C GLU A 144 -4.60 -21.40 -6.28
N GLN A 145 -4.00 -20.42 -6.97
CA GLN A 145 -3.02 -20.69 -8.01
C GLN A 145 -1.74 -21.34 -7.47
N LEU A 146 -1.26 -20.92 -6.31
CA LEU A 146 -0.04 -21.46 -5.71
C LEU A 146 -0.19 -22.91 -5.22
N GLN A 147 -1.43 -23.41 -5.07
CA GLN A 147 -1.69 -24.82 -4.77
C GLN A 147 -1.66 -25.73 -6.01
N LEU A 148 -1.70 -25.16 -7.22
CA LEU A 148 -1.60 -25.91 -8.46
C LEU A 148 -0.15 -26.30 -8.77
N PRO A 149 0.09 -27.34 -9.59
CA PRO A 149 1.39 -27.60 -10.19
C PRO A 149 1.91 -26.36 -10.93
N GLU A 150 3.22 -26.15 -10.96
CA GLU A 150 3.81 -24.91 -11.50
C GLU A 150 3.42 -24.65 -12.97
N ASP A 151 3.31 -25.69 -13.77
CA ASP A 151 2.95 -25.63 -15.19
C ASP A 151 1.46 -25.32 -15.44
N GLU A 152 0.62 -25.44 -14.41
CA GLU A 152 -0.82 -25.13 -14.48
C GLU A 152 -1.14 -23.72 -13.93
N ARG A 153 -0.18 -23.04 -13.31
CA ARG A 153 -0.40 -21.74 -12.64
C ARG A 153 -0.57 -20.61 -13.66
N VAL A 154 -1.62 -19.80 -13.45
CA VAL A 154 -1.83 -18.54 -14.18
C VAL A 154 -1.72 -17.39 -13.17
N LEU A 155 -0.50 -16.99 -12.86
CA LEU A 155 -0.22 -16.02 -11.79
C LEU A 155 -0.41 -14.57 -12.22
N LYS A 156 -0.19 -14.28 -13.52
CA LYS A 156 -0.38 -12.94 -14.08
C LYS A 156 -1.71 -12.85 -14.83
N ILE A 157 -2.56 -11.93 -14.41
CA ILE A 157 -3.81 -11.58 -15.10
C ILE A 157 -3.79 -10.08 -15.36
N GLU A 158 -3.58 -9.66 -16.60
CA GLU A 158 -3.43 -8.24 -16.97
C GLU A 158 -4.56 -7.36 -16.45
N LYS A 159 -5.81 -7.80 -16.53
CA LYS A 159 -6.96 -7.03 -16.04
C LYS A 159 -6.99 -6.86 -14.52
N LEU A 160 -6.46 -7.81 -13.74
CA LEU A 160 -6.36 -7.71 -12.30
C LEU A 160 -5.14 -6.88 -11.89
N ASP A 161 -4.02 -7.06 -12.61
CA ASP A 161 -2.79 -6.33 -12.37
C ASP A 161 -2.95 -4.83 -12.66
N GLU A 162 -3.67 -4.47 -13.72
CA GLU A 162 -4.02 -3.08 -14.03
C GLU A 162 -5.01 -2.47 -13.02
N GLY A 163 -5.86 -3.29 -12.42
CA GLY A 163 -6.83 -2.87 -11.40
C GLY A 163 -6.27 -2.74 -10.00
N GLN A 164 -5.05 -3.24 -9.73
CA GLN A 164 -4.41 -3.08 -8.43
C GLN A 164 -3.94 -1.65 -8.23
N VAL A 165 -4.60 -0.94 -7.32
CA VAL A 165 -4.21 0.40 -6.91
C VAL A 165 -3.51 0.35 -5.54
N MET A 166 -2.66 1.35 -5.32
CA MET A 166 -2.00 1.54 -4.04
C MET A 166 -3.03 1.75 -2.93
N HIS A 167 -2.77 1.11 -1.79
CA HIS A 167 -3.59 1.28 -0.60
C HIS A 167 -3.13 2.48 0.21
N LYS A 168 -4.06 3.38 0.43
CA LYS A 168 -3.83 4.60 1.19
C LYS A 168 -4.69 4.55 2.45
N PRO A 169 -4.11 4.77 3.64
CA PRO A 169 -4.92 4.93 4.84
C PRO A 169 -5.93 6.06 4.66
N GLY A 170 -7.13 5.90 5.16
CA GLY A 170 -8.23 6.86 4.97
C GLY A 170 -7.98 8.23 5.59
N LYS A 171 -7.11 8.30 6.61
CA LYS A 171 -6.51 9.53 7.16
C LYS A 171 -5.07 9.22 7.55
N LEU A 172 -4.17 10.05 7.11
CA LEU A 172 -2.77 10.03 7.53
C LEU A 172 -2.58 10.87 8.78
#